data_057d476d055e9e64b93e1a539cfc392c
#
_entry.id   057d476d055e9e64b93e1a539cfc392c
#
_cell.length_a   1.000
_cell.length_b   1.000
_cell.length_c   1.000
_cell.angle_alpha   90.00
_cell.angle_beta   90.00
_cell.angle_gamma   90.00
#
_symmetry.space_group_name_H-M   'P 1'
#
loop_
_entity.id
_entity.type
_entity.pdbx_description
1 polymer ?
#
loop_
_entity_poly.entity_id
_entity_poly.type
_entity_poly.pdbx_seq_one_letter_code
_entity_poly.pdbx_strand_id
1 'polypeptide(L)'
;RAENLALLLGPGLNIKRSPLCGRNFEYFSEDPYLSGEMGAALVKGIQSNGVGSCIKHFAANNQETDRMVSDSVMDERTLHEIYLPAFETVVKKAQPLGVMAAYNKLNGTHCSENKELLTDILRKRWGYEGMVVTDWGAVKDRAKGIAAGQDLEMPGGSGRGTNSILSAIKAGTLSEEELNTAVRNLLRLSLIHISEPTRLRRI
;
A
#
# COMPACT_ATOMS: atom_id res chain seq x y z
N ARG A 1 -12.07 -17.84 1.76
CA ARG A 1 -11.64 -19.21 1.36
C ARG A 1 -12.54 -19.77 0.26
N ALA A 2 -13.85 -19.66 0.37
CA ALA A 2 -14.77 -20.13 -0.66
C ALA A 2 -14.49 -19.53 -2.04
N GLU A 3 -14.09 -18.25 -2.07
CA GLU A 3 -13.75 -17.51 -3.29
C GLU A 3 -12.29 -17.66 -3.73
N ASN A 4 -11.50 -18.48 -3.07
CA ASN A 4 -10.08 -18.72 -3.35
C ASN A 4 -9.24 -17.41 -3.38
N LEU A 5 -9.56 -16.47 -2.50
CA LEU A 5 -8.84 -15.19 -2.39
C LEU A 5 -7.51 -15.38 -1.66
N ALA A 6 -6.44 -14.87 -2.27
CA ALA A 6 -5.12 -14.80 -1.67
C ALA A 6 -4.94 -13.55 -0.81
N LEU A 7 -5.44 -12.40 -1.28
CA LEU A 7 -5.29 -11.11 -0.67
C LEU A 7 -6.59 -10.30 -0.75
N LEU A 8 -7.11 -9.87 0.40
CA LEU A 8 -8.25 -8.95 0.47
C LEU A 8 -7.73 -7.51 0.42
N LEU A 9 -8.30 -6.68 -0.49
CA LEU A 9 -7.93 -5.27 -0.64
C LEU A 9 -8.68 -4.40 0.38
N GLY A 10 -8.25 -4.48 1.61
CA GLY A 10 -8.80 -3.80 2.78
C GLY A 10 -8.07 -4.17 4.07
N PRO A 11 -8.40 -3.48 5.17
CA PRO A 11 -9.34 -2.37 5.32
C PRO A 11 -8.82 -1.02 4.79
N GLY A 12 -9.76 -0.09 4.56
CA GLY A 12 -9.47 1.32 4.36
C GLY A 12 -9.20 2.02 5.69
N LEU A 13 -8.12 2.81 5.78
CA LEU A 13 -7.66 3.45 7.02
C LEU A 13 -7.62 4.97 6.94
N ASN A 14 -8.03 5.56 5.82
CA ASN A 14 -8.01 7.01 5.67
C ASN A 14 -8.97 7.69 6.66
N ILE A 15 -8.58 8.87 7.12
CA ILE A 15 -9.35 9.64 8.10
C ILE A 15 -10.63 10.20 7.45
N LYS A 16 -11.77 10.05 8.12
CA LYS A 16 -13.05 10.64 7.72
C LYS A 16 -13.07 12.15 7.99
N ARG A 17 -12.28 12.89 7.23
CA ARG A 17 -12.09 14.32 7.43
C ARG A 17 -13.32 15.13 7.01
N SER A 18 -13.94 14.77 5.88
CA SER A 18 -15.14 15.43 5.35
C SER A 18 -16.29 14.44 5.26
N PRO A 19 -17.49 14.78 5.72
CA PRO A 19 -18.67 13.92 5.57
C PRO A 19 -19.05 13.70 4.11
N LEU A 20 -18.59 14.57 3.20
CA LEU A 20 -18.86 14.48 1.76
C LEU A 20 -17.88 13.58 1.01
N CYS A 21 -16.88 13.02 1.65
CA CYS A 21 -15.97 12.08 0.98
C CYS A 21 -16.70 10.81 0.56
N GLY A 22 -16.70 10.51 -0.74
CA GLY A 22 -17.45 9.39 -1.33
C GLY A 22 -17.04 8.00 -0.86
N ARG A 23 -15.91 7.87 -0.16
CA ARG A 23 -15.38 6.59 0.35
C ARG A 23 -15.46 6.44 1.87
N ASN A 24 -16.16 7.33 2.59
CA ASN A 24 -16.34 7.22 4.03
C ASN A 24 -17.00 5.91 4.47
N PHE A 25 -17.76 5.24 3.60
CA PHE A 25 -18.41 3.95 3.89
C PHE A 25 -17.41 2.84 4.20
N GLU A 26 -16.18 2.89 3.70
CA GLU A 26 -15.15 1.86 3.90
C GLU A 26 -14.06 2.26 4.91
N TYR A 27 -14.13 3.47 5.49
CA TYR A 27 -13.20 3.96 6.50
C TYR A 27 -13.81 3.87 7.90
N PHE A 28 -12.99 3.79 8.94
CA PHE A 28 -13.48 3.58 10.31
C PHE A 28 -13.90 4.88 11.00
N SER A 29 -13.01 5.87 11.10
CA SER A 29 -13.22 7.04 11.95
C SER A 29 -12.46 8.28 11.45
N GLU A 30 -12.81 9.44 12.02
CA GLU A 30 -11.99 10.65 11.97
C GLU A 30 -10.83 10.59 13.00
N ASP A 31 -10.96 9.76 14.04
CA ASP A 31 -9.92 9.53 15.03
C ASP A 31 -8.89 8.51 14.53
N PRO A 32 -7.60 8.91 14.39
CA PRO A 32 -6.55 8.01 13.93
C PRO A 32 -6.27 6.85 14.89
N TYR A 33 -6.44 7.04 16.20
CA TYR A 33 -6.26 5.98 17.18
C TYR A 33 -7.32 4.88 17.00
N LEU A 34 -8.59 5.25 16.98
CA LEU A 34 -9.69 4.31 16.76
C LEU A 34 -9.55 3.59 15.41
N SER A 35 -9.22 4.33 14.34
CA SER A 35 -8.99 3.75 13.02
C SER A 35 -7.86 2.73 13.03
N GLY A 36 -6.78 3.01 13.74
CA GLY A 36 -5.63 2.10 13.88
C GLY A 36 -5.98 0.82 14.65
N GLU A 37 -6.65 0.92 15.80
CA GLU A 37 -7.01 -0.23 16.62
C GLU A 37 -8.03 -1.14 15.91
N MET A 38 -9.08 -0.55 15.33
CA MET A 38 -10.07 -1.29 14.55
C MET A 38 -9.46 -1.96 13.32
N GLY A 39 -8.60 -1.21 12.61
CA GLY A 39 -7.87 -1.73 11.45
C GLY A 39 -6.96 -2.91 11.81
N ALA A 40 -6.20 -2.79 12.91
CA ALA A 40 -5.31 -3.87 13.36
C ALA A 40 -6.09 -5.13 13.77
N ALA A 41 -7.21 -4.97 14.47
CA ALA A 41 -8.07 -6.08 14.85
C ALA A 41 -8.65 -6.80 13.60
N LEU A 42 -9.14 -6.03 12.62
CA LEU A 42 -9.68 -6.58 11.38
C LEU A 42 -8.62 -7.30 10.55
N VAL A 43 -7.42 -6.72 10.40
CA VAL A 43 -6.30 -7.37 9.69
C VAL A 43 -5.94 -8.70 10.34
N LYS A 44 -5.81 -8.75 11.66
CA LYS A 44 -5.56 -10.01 12.39
C LYS A 44 -6.66 -11.04 12.15
N GLY A 45 -7.92 -10.62 12.19
CA GLY A 45 -9.07 -11.49 11.92
C GLY A 45 -9.08 -12.04 10.49
N ILE A 46 -8.76 -11.23 9.49
CA ILE A 46 -8.66 -11.67 8.09
C ILE A 46 -7.51 -12.67 7.94
N GLN A 47 -6.33 -12.32 8.44
CA GLN A 47 -5.11 -13.12 8.26
C GLN A 47 -5.15 -14.44 9.04
N SER A 48 -5.86 -14.50 10.18
CA SER A 48 -6.08 -15.75 10.91
C SER A 48 -6.84 -16.82 10.11
N ASN A 49 -7.54 -16.41 9.06
CA ASN A 49 -8.23 -17.31 8.14
C ASN A 49 -7.39 -17.72 6.91
N GLY A 50 -6.09 -17.39 6.87
CA GLY A 50 -5.21 -17.71 5.77
C GLY A 50 -5.48 -16.88 4.50
N VAL A 51 -6.07 -15.68 4.65
CA VAL A 51 -6.24 -14.68 3.59
C VAL A 51 -5.40 -13.47 3.97
N GLY A 52 -4.58 -12.98 3.05
CA GLY A 52 -3.82 -11.76 3.27
C GLY A 52 -4.70 -10.52 3.33
N SER A 53 -4.25 -9.49 4.02
CA SER A 53 -4.89 -8.17 4.08
C SER A 53 -4.01 -7.13 3.43
N CYS A 54 -4.59 -6.24 2.61
CA CYS A 54 -3.92 -5.12 1.97
C CYS A 54 -4.57 -3.82 2.44
N ILE A 55 -3.94 -3.15 3.41
CA ILE A 55 -4.46 -1.89 3.94
C ILE A 55 -4.34 -0.75 2.94
N LYS A 56 -5.30 0.19 2.98
CA LYS A 56 -5.43 1.23 1.96
C LYS A 56 -6.08 2.50 2.49
N HIS A 57 -5.92 3.63 1.85
CA HIS A 57 -5.03 3.99 0.73
C HIS A 57 -3.89 4.83 1.30
N PHE A 58 -2.68 4.38 1.18
CA PHE A 58 -1.49 4.97 1.82
C PHE A 58 -0.86 6.04 0.93
N ALA A 59 -0.97 7.35 1.24
CA ALA A 59 -1.65 7.92 2.40
C ALA A 59 -2.45 9.18 2.01
N ALA A 60 -3.25 9.66 2.96
CA ALA A 60 -3.96 10.95 2.87
C ALA A 60 -4.93 11.08 1.68
N ASN A 61 -5.56 9.99 1.23
CA ASN A 61 -6.65 10.01 0.25
C ASN A 61 -7.98 10.31 0.95
N ASN A 62 -8.24 11.59 1.23
CA ASN A 62 -9.38 12.02 2.03
C ASN A 62 -10.47 12.74 1.22
N GLN A 63 -10.34 12.75 -0.10
CA GLN A 63 -11.34 13.20 -1.06
C GLN A 63 -11.30 12.38 -2.34
N GLU A 64 -12.45 12.25 -3.02
CA GLU A 64 -12.56 11.53 -4.27
C GLU A 64 -12.55 12.46 -5.49
N THR A 65 -12.94 13.74 -5.32
CA THR A 65 -12.86 14.72 -6.38
C THR A 65 -11.41 14.92 -6.80
N ASP A 66 -11.15 14.74 -8.10
CA ASP A 66 -9.82 14.87 -8.71
C ASP A 66 -8.70 14.03 -8.04
N ARG A 67 -9.06 12.91 -7.42
CA ARG A 67 -8.13 12.06 -6.64
C ARG A 67 -6.86 11.64 -7.40
N MET A 68 -6.92 11.55 -8.73
CA MET A 68 -5.79 11.16 -9.59
C MET A 68 -4.73 12.27 -9.76
N VAL A 69 -5.05 13.50 -9.40
CA VAL A 69 -4.19 14.68 -9.60
C VAL A 69 -4.11 15.60 -8.38
N SER A 70 -5.01 15.42 -7.41
CA SER A 70 -5.04 16.23 -6.19
C SER A 70 -3.75 16.07 -5.38
N ASP A 71 -3.41 17.12 -4.64
CA ASP A 71 -2.26 17.14 -3.73
C ASP A 71 -2.74 17.38 -2.29
N SER A 72 -2.45 16.45 -1.41
CA SER A 72 -2.70 16.57 0.02
C SER A 72 -1.52 17.28 0.65
N VAL A 73 -1.63 18.61 0.77
CA VAL A 73 -0.57 19.46 1.34
C VAL A 73 -0.78 19.63 2.84
N MET A 74 0.24 19.30 3.62
CA MET A 74 0.21 19.41 5.07
C MET A 74 1.62 19.50 5.65
N ASP A 75 1.73 20.01 6.87
CA ASP A 75 2.98 20.01 7.62
C ASP A 75 3.31 18.62 8.20
N GLU A 76 4.56 18.43 8.61
CA GLU A 76 5.06 17.17 9.18
C GLU A 76 4.28 16.73 10.42
N ARG A 77 3.92 17.67 11.29
CA ARG A 77 3.18 17.37 12.51
C ARG A 77 1.81 16.80 12.17
N THR A 78 1.07 17.46 11.28
CA THR A 78 -0.25 17.01 10.83
C THR A 78 -0.16 15.64 10.17
N LEU A 79 0.85 15.41 9.32
CA LEU A 79 1.07 14.12 8.67
C LEU A 79 1.28 13.02 9.70
N HIS A 80 2.19 13.23 10.67
CA HIS A 80 2.58 12.22 11.64
C HIS A 80 1.62 12.05 12.81
N GLU A 81 0.80 13.04 13.14
CA GLU A 81 -0.15 12.94 14.26
C GLU A 81 -1.56 12.53 13.81
N ILE A 82 -1.95 12.76 12.55
CA ILE A 82 -3.31 12.53 12.06
C ILE A 82 -3.38 11.49 10.94
N TYR A 83 -2.58 11.64 9.86
CA TYR A 83 -2.80 10.85 8.65
C TYR A 83 -2.04 9.53 8.61
N LEU A 84 -0.90 9.44 9.28
CA LEU A 84 -0.09 8.22 9.33
C LEU A 84 -0.37 7.28 10.51
N PRO A 85 -0.84 7.71 11.70
CA PRO A 85 -0.88 6.85 12.88
C PRO A 85 -1.75 5.60 12.75
N ALA A 86 -2.87 5.68 12.00
CA ALA A 86 -3.71 4.51 11.77
C ALA A 86 -2.95 3.42 11.00
N PHE A 87 -2.20 3.80 9.96
CA PHE A 87 -1.37 2.88 9.18
C PHE A 87 -0.20 2.34 10.01
N GLU A 88 0.50 3.21 10.76
CA GLU A 88 1.59 2.80 11.64
C GLU A 88 1.15 1.77 12.67
N THR A 89 0.01 2.02 13.31
CA THR A 89 -0.59 1.11 14.30
C THR A 89 -0.87 -0.26 13.69
N VAL A 90 -1.49 -0.29 12.51
CA VAL A 90 -1.81 -1.55 11.83
C VAL A 90 -0.55 -2.29 11.38
N VAL A 91 0.42 -1.58 10.80
CA VAL A 91 1.71 -2.18 10.40
C VAL A 91 2.39 -2.80 11.61
N LYS A 92 2.56 -2.06 12.70
CA LYS A 92 3.28 -2.54 13.90
C LYS A 92 2.54 -3.65 14.66
N LYS A 93 1.20 -3.61 14.72
CA LYS A 93 0.40 -4.55 15.52
C LYS A 93 -0.06 -5.79 14.75
N ALA A 94 -0.20 -5.71 13.43
CA ALA A 94 -0.84 -6.76 12.63
C ALA A 94 -0.06 -7.22 11.41
N GLN A 95 0.98 -6.50 10.98
CA GLN A 95 1.83 -6.86 9.82
C GLN A 95 1.00 -7.30 8.61
N PRO A 96 0.24 -6.38 7.97
CA PRO A 96 -0.56 -6.73 6.80
C PRO A 96 0.34 -7.21 5.65
N LEU A 97 -0.12 -8.17 4.85
CA LEU A 97 0.66 -8.70 3.74
C LEU A 97 0.80 -7.70 2.58
N GLY A 98 -0.11 -6.73 2.48
CA GLY A 98 -0.09 -5.68 1.46
C GLY A 98 -0.36 -4.29 2.05
N VAL A 99 0.21 -3.28 1.39
CA VAL A 99 -0.13 -1.86 1.55
C VAL A 99 -0.40 -1.28 0.18
N MET A 100 -1.54 -0.62 -0.01
CA MET A 100 -1.90 0.01 -1.28
C MET A 100 -1.60 1.50 -1.25
N ALA A 101 -0.70 1.94 -2.13
CA ALA A 101 -0.38 3.35 -2.32
C ALA A 101 -1.56 4.10 -2.94
N ALA A 102 -1.84 5.29 -2.41
CA ALA A 102 -2.98 6.12 -2.82
C ALA A 102 -2.77 6.79 -4.19
N TYR A 103 -3.86 7.29 -4.78
CA TYR A 103 -3.85 8.02 -6.05
C TYR A 103 -3.20 9.39 -5.97
N ASN A 104 -3.48 10.11 -4.89
CA ASN A 104 -3.14 11.51 -4.71
C ASN A 104 -1.64 11.73 -4.56
N LYS A 105 -1.25 12.99 -4.73
CA LYS A 105 0.05 13.46 -4.24
C LYS A 105 -0.01 13.70 -2.75
N LEU A 106 1.15 13.61 -2.12
CA LEU A 106 1.41 14.05 -0.78
C LEU A 106 2.58 15.04 -0.83
N ASN A 107 2.33 16.30 -0.48
CA ASN A 107 3.32 17.38 -0.53
C ASN A 107 4.08 17.43 -1.88
N GLY A 108 3.34 17.40 -2.99
CA GLY A 108 3.87 17.52 -4.35
C GLY A 108 4.28 16.21 -5.03
N THR A 109 4.43 15.09 -4.31
CA THR A 109 4.88 13.81 -4.86
C THR A 109 3.76 12.77 -4.85
N HIS A 110 3.51 12.08 -5.96
CA HIS A 110 2.51 10.99 -6.00
C HIS A 110 2.87 9.90 -4.96
N CYS A 111 1.88 9.44 -4.19
CA CYS A 111 2.11 8.43 -3.14
C CYS A 111 2.80 7.17 -3.67
N SER A 112 2.50 6.75 -4.91
CA SER A 112 3.13 5.60 -5.57
C SER A 112 4.60 5.80 -5.94
N GLU A 113 5.10 7.04 -5.91
CA GLU A 113 6.48 7.42 -6.29
C GLU A 113 7.21 8.15 -5.15
N ASN A 114 6.59 8.19 -3.97
CA ASN A 114 7.11 8.91 -2.82
C ASN A 114 8.05 8.02 -1.97
N LYS A 115 9.35 8.20 -2.16
CA LYS A 115 10.38 7.43 -1.46
C LYS A 115 10.36 7.64 0.04
N GLU A 116 10.13 8.87 0.50
CA GLU A 116 10.01 9.17 1.92
C GLU A 116 8.86 8.37 2.53
N LEU A 117 7.69 8.36 1.87
CA LEU A 117 6.51 7.65 2.34
C LEU A 117 6.71 6.12 2.31
N LEU A 118 7.12 5.55 1.16
CA LEU A 118 7.15 4.10 0.95
C LEU A 118 8.40 3.43 1.52
N THR A 119 9.55 4.10 1.46
CA THR A 119 10.82 3.53 1.93
C THR A 119 11.18 4.01 3.32
N ASP A 120 11.27 5.33 3.53
CA ASP A 120 11.85 5.83 4.77
C ASP A 120 10.88 5.72 5.95
N ILE A 121 9.60 6.03 5.75
CA ILE A 121 8.57 5.89 6.77
C ILE A 121 8.09 4.44 6.88
N LEU A 122 7.48 3.90 5.81
CA LEU A 122 6.83 2.60 5.86
C LEU A 122 7.80 1.45 6.13
N ARG A 123 8.87 1.33 5.32
CA ARG A 123 9.79 0.19 5.44
C ARG A 123 10.83 0.38 6.54
N LYS A 124 11.56 1.52 6.57
CA LYS A 124 12.67 1.69 7.52
C LYS A 124 12.19 2.04 8.93
N ARG A 125 11.31 3.05 9.06
CA ARG A 125 10.87 3.52 10.38
C ARG A 125 9.89 2.56 11.05
N TRP A 126 8.93 1.99 10.29
CA TRP A 126 7.92 1.09 10.83
C TRP A 126 8.26 -0.40 10.71
N GLY A 127 9.31 -0.76 9.97
CA GLY A 127 9.75 -2.15 9.79
C GLY A 127 8.80 -2.99 8.94
N TYR A 128 8.17 -2.39 7.92
CA TYR A 128 7.25 -3.10 7.04
C TYR A 128 7.99 -3.96 6.02
N GLU A 129 7.69 -5.26 5.98
CA GLU A 129 8.34 -6.23 5.08
C GLU A 129 7.41 -6.76 3.97
N GLY A 130 6.11 -6.41 4.01
CA GLY A 130 5.14 -6.86 3.03
C GLY A 130 5.24 -6.15 1.67
N MET A 131 4.32 -6.50 0.78
CA MET A 131 4.24 -5.96 -0.57
C MET A 131 3.56 -4.58 -0.59
N VAL A 132 4.10 -3.66 -1.40
CA VAL A 132 3.44 -2.40 -1.74
C VAL A 132 2.86 -2.50 -3.15
N VAL A 133 1.53 -2.37 -3.25
CA VAL A 133 0.80 -2.34 -4.52
C VAL A 133 0.26 -0.92 -4.78
N THR A 134 0.08 -0.55 -6.03
CA THR A 134 -0.60 0.71 -6.37
C THR A 134 -2.12 0.55 -6.33
N ASP A 135 -2.84 1.63 -6.10
CA ASP A 135 -4.22 1.70 -6.53
C ASP A 135 -4.30 1.66 -8.08
N TRP A 136 -5.46 1.29 -8.63
CA TRP A 136 -5.62 0.98 -10.06
C TRP A 136 -5.36 2.18 -10.95
N GLY A 137 -4.26 2.14 -11.71
CA GLY A 137 -3.85 3.24 -12.59
C GLY A 137 -3.19 4.42 -11.89
N ALA A 138 -2.77 4.26 -10.63
CA ALA A 138 -2.11 5.32 -9.85
C ALA A 138 -0.68 5.64 -10.32
N VAL A 139 -0.05 4.74 -11.10
CA VAL A 139 1.34 4.92 -11.55
C VAL A 139 1.43 5.99 -12.62
N LYS A 140 2.35 6.93 -12.44
CA LYS A 140 2.75 7.91 -13.46
C LYS A 140 4.09 7.52 -14.10
N ASP A 141 5.07 7.13 -13.28
CA ASP A 141 6.37 6.63 -13.70
C ASP A 141 6.72 5.34 -12.95
N ARG A 142 6.70 4.21 -13.67
CA ARG A 142 6.92 2.88 -13.06
C ARG A 142 8.32 2.73 -12.49
N ALA A 143 9.34 3.27 -13.15
CA ALA A 143 10.73 3.18 -12.69
C ALA A 143 10.92 3.98 -11.38
N LYS A 144 10.36 5.19 -11.30
CA LYS A 144 10.35 5.98 -10.06
C LYS A 144 9.60 5.28 -8.94
N GLY A 145 8.48 4.62 -9.25
CA GLY A 145 7.73 3.85 -8.26
C GLY A 145 8.58 2.74 -7.64
N ILE A 146 9.30 1.95 -8.46
CA ILE A 146 10.20 0.90 -7.96
C ILE A 146 11.31 1.51 -7.09
N ALA A 147 11.98 2.56 -7.57
CA ALA A 147 13.02 3.25 -6.81
C ALA A 147 12.50 3.85 -5.48
N ALA A 148 11.21 4.18 -5.42
CA ALA A 148 10.56 4.64 -4.19
C ALA A 148 10.16 3.52 -3.23
N GLY A 149 10.19 2.24 -3.65
CA GLY A 149 9.83 1.10 -2.81
C GLY A 149 8.48 0.44 -3.11
N GLN A 150 7.87 0.77 -4.26
CA GLN A 150 6.67 0.14 -4.78
C GLN A 150 7.01 -1.20 -5.47
N ASP A 151 6.26 -2.26 -5.19
CA ASP A 151 6.54 -3.59 -5.72
C ASP A 151 5.66 -3.94 -6.94
N LEU A 152 4.35 -3.73 -6.85
CA LEU A 152 3.38 -4.16 -7.86
C LEU A 152 2.55 -3.00 -8.41
N GLU A 153 2.51 -2.87 -9.74
CA GLU A 153 1.60 -1.96 -10.45
C GLU A 153 0.29 -2.67 -10.82
N MET A 154 -0.84 -2.05 -10.54
CA MET A 154 -2.16 -2.52 -10.97
C MET A 154 -2.94 -1.43 -11.71
N PRO A 155 -3.68 -1.78 -12.81
CA PRO A 155 -3.48 -3.00 -13.57
C PRO A 155 -2.15 -2.97 -14.30
N GLY A 156 -1.47 -4.10 -14.38
CA GLY A 156 -0.25 -4.23 -15.18
C GLY A 156 -0.54 -4.46 -16.66
N GLY A 157 0.52 -4.64 -17.47
CA GLY A 157 0.40 -5.26 -18.79
C GLY A 157 0.40 -4.31 -19.99
N SER A 158 0.63 -3.01 -19.85
CA SER A 158 0.66 -2.08 -21.00
C SER A 158 1.98 -2.06 -21.79
N GLY A 159 3.00 -2.83 -21.43
CA GLY A 159 4.35 -2.74 -22.03
C GLY A 159 5.09 -1.42 -21.75
N ARG A 160 4.36 -0.33 -21.49
CA ARG A 160 4.95 0.99 -21.13
C ARG A 160 5.76 0.92 -19.84
N GLY A 161 5.23 0.24 -18.82
CA GLY A 161 5.92 0.05 -17.55
C GLY A 161 7.22 -0.73 -17.74
N THR A 162 7.20 -1.82 -18.51
CA THR A 162 8.39 -2.62 -18.85
C THR A 162 9.45 -1.78 -19.55
N ASN A 163 9.06 -1.01 -20.56
CA ASN A 163 10.00 -0.16 -21.30
C ASN A 163 10.58 0.96 -20.42
N SER A 164 9.79 1.54 -19.51
CA SER A 164 10.27 2.52 -18.53
C SER A 164 11.35 1.92 -17.62
N ILE A 165 11.11 0.72 -17.07
CA ILE A 165 12.07 0.00 -16.24
C ILE A 165 13.36 -0.28 -16.99
N LEU A 166 13.28 -0.87 -18.19
CA LEU A 166 14.46 -1.20 -18.99
C LEU A 166 15.27 0.03 -19.37
N SER A 167 14.59 1.12 -19.72
CA SER A 167 15.26 2.38 -20.05
C SER A 167 15.94 3.00 -18.82
N ALA A 168 15.31 2.96 -17.66
CA ALA A 168 15.86 3.49 -16.42
C ALA A 168 17.09 2.68 -15.95
N ILE A 169 17.09 1.36 -16.08
CA ILE A 169 18.24 0.50 -15.77
C ILE A 169 19.40 0.83 -16.73
N LYS A 170 19.14 0.92 -18.03
CA LYS A 170 20.17 1.30 -19.02
C LYS A 170 20.77 2.68 -18.77
N ALA A 171 19.95 3.62 -18.28
CA ALA A 171 20.38 4.98 -17.94
C ALA A 171 21.04 5.07 -16.54
N GLY A 172 21.04 4.01 -15.75
CA GLY A 172 21.57 3.99 -14.37
C GLY A 172 20.73 4.77 -13.36
N THR A 173 19.47 5.10 -13.68
CA THR A 173 18.53 5.80 -12.78
C THR A 173 17.68 4.86 -11.96
N LEU A 174 17.68 3.55 -12.25
CA LEU A 174 17.13 2.47 -11.47
C LEU A 174 18.16 1.35 -11.42
N SER A 175 18.47 0.83 -10.24
CA SER A 175 19.37 -0.31 -10.09
C SER A 175 18.62 -1.64 -10.27
N GLU A 176 19.34 -2.68 -10.72
CA GLU A 176 18.80 -4.05 -10.76
C GLU A 176 18.43 -4.55 -9.36
N GLU A 177 19.14 -4.12 -8.31
CA GLU A 177 18.83 -4.53 -6.94
C GLU A 177 17.50 -3.96 -6.43
N GLU A 178 17.14 -2.73 -6.79
CA GLU A 178 15.81 -2.17 -6.49
C GLU A 178 14.71 -2.97 -7.19
N LEU A 179 14.91 -3.33 -8.46
CA LEU A 179 13.98 -4.19 -9.19
C LEU A 179 13.88 -5.58 -8.55
N ASN A 180 15.02 -6.21 -8.22
CA ASN A 180 15.07 -7.51 -7.59
C ASN A 180 14.39 -7.50 -6.20
N THR A 181 14.49 -6.41 -5.48
CA THR A 181 13.80 -6.23 -4.20
C THR A 181 12.28 -6.21 -4.39
N ALA A 182 11.76 -5.48 -5.35
CA ALA A 182 10.34 -5.45 -5.68
C ALA A 182 9.82 -6.84 -6.09
N VAL A 183 10.57 -7.55 -6.96
CA VAL A 183 10.24 -8.92 -7.37
C VAL A 183 10.27 -9.89 -6.18
N ARG A 184 11.26 -9.79 -5.31
CA ARG A 184 11.36 -10.63 -4.10
C ARG A 184 10.17 -10.45 -3.17
N ASN A 185 9.72 -9.22 -2.94
CA ASN A 185 8.55 -8.92 -2.11
C ASN A 185 7.27 -9.53 -2.70
N LEU A 186 7.09 -9.44 -4.00
CA LEU A 186 5.96 -10.05 -4.71
C LEU A 186 6.01 -11.58 -4.63
N LEU A 187 7.18 -12.20 -4.85
CA LEU A 187 7.35 -13.65 -4.77
C LEU A 187 7.12 -14.17 -3.35
N ARG A 188 7.54 -13.46 -2.32
CA ARG A 188 7.24 -13.83 -0.91
C ARG A 188 5.75 -13.95 -0.67
N LEU A 189 4.94 -12.98 -1.15
CA LEU A 189 3.49 -13.06 -1.04
C LEU A 189 2.93 -14.27 -1.80
N SER A 190 3.41 -14.52 -3.03
CA SER A 190 2.98 -15.68 -3.85
C SER A 190 3.33 -17.01 -3.18
N LEU A 191 4.53 -17.14 -2.61
CA LEU A 191 4.98 -18.37 -1.96
C LEU A 191 4.20 -18.72 -0.70
N ILE A 192 3.72 -17.75 0.08
CA ILE A 192 2.86 -17.99 1.23
C ILE A 192 1.61 -18.78 0.82
N HIS A 193 1.04 -18.48 -0.34
CA HIS A 193 -0.16 -19.15 -0.86
C HIS A 193 0.12 -20.48 -1.59
N ILE A 194 1.30 -20.63 -2.18
CA ILE A 194 1.71 -21.84 -2.90
C ILE A 194 2.24 -22.91 -1.93
N SER A 195 2.99 -22.51 -0.90
CA SER A 195 3.64 -23.44 0.04
C SER A 195 2.73 -23.95 1.15
N GLU A 196 1.57 -23.35 1.38
CA GLU A 196 0.63 -23.69 2.46
C GLU A 196 -0.68 -24.38 2.01
N PRO A 197 -0.88 -24.86 0.77
CA PRO A 197 -2.15 -25.50 0.37
C PRO A 197 -2.37 -26.84 1.09
N THR A 198 -1.33 -27.44 1.66
CA THR A 198 -1.39 -28.76 2.30
C THR A 198 -1.92 -28.75 3.74
N ARG A 199 -1.81 -27.63 4.47
CA ARG A 199 -2.39 -27.51 5.82
C ARG A 199 -3.91 -27.39 5.81
N LEU A 200 -4.52 -26.99 4.69
CA LEU A 200 -5.96 -26.73 4.56
C LEU A 200 -6.76 -27.95 4.06
N ARG A 201 -6.11 -29.08 3.75
CA ARG A 201 -6.77 -30.33 3.32
C ARG A 201 -7.01 -31.34 4.45
N ARG A 202 -6.76 -30.96 5.71
CA ARG A 202 -6.93 -31.85 6.87
C ARG A 202 -7.92 -31.27 7.90
N ILE A 203 -9.11 -30.88 7.46
CA ILE A 203 -10.29 -30.78 8.32
C ILE A 203 -11.49 -31.27 7.50
#